data_b4c04bdd93c87df9a2bbbf3d6e34ad24
#
_entry.id   b4c04bdd93c87df9a2bbbf3d6e34ad24
#
_cell.length_a   1.000
_cell.length_b   1.000
_cell.length_c   1.000
_cell.angle_alpha   90.00
_cell.angle_beta   90.00
_cell.angle_gamma   90.00
#
_symmetry.space_group_name_H-M   'P 1'
#
loop_
_entity.id
_entity.type
_entity.pdbx_description
1 polymer ?
#
loop_
_entity_poly.entity_id
_entity_poly.type
_entity_poly.pdbx_seq_one_letter_code
_entity_poly.pdbx_strand_id
1 'polypeptide(L)'
;GQYPAITEISTDYAKGYMDAVINSQLQLYGAYILNDVIDKRFVEAMNKHFKELQPDTKFQLDKAALVHVLDQETSRRERLLLLNLLGSRFDTKLYSRQDYSVLRGVQCMGPVDYYREMPYVFAASDINLNISVKGIQSGVPQRAFDILASGGFLLSNYQQELVELFSYGEEMVVYESLEDAVEKCNFYLSNQELRGKIARKGRERVLTEHNMVDKIRYMMDVAEV
;
A
#
# COMPACT_ATOMS: atom_id res chain seq x y z
N GLY A 1 -17.81 -1.97 -0.37
CA GLY A 1 -16.95 -0.79 -0.62
C GLY A 1 -17.62 0.23 -1.54
N GLN A 2 -17.05 1.42 -1.69
CA GLN A 2 -17.64 2.49 -2.50
C GLN A 2 -17.57 2.19 -4.01
N TYR A 3 -16.54 1.49 -4.47
CA TYR A 3 -16.37 1.15 -5.88
C TYR A 3 -17.52 0.28 -6.43
N PRO A 4 -17.95 -0.82 -5.80
CA PRO A 4 -19.14 -1.56 -6.25
C PRO A 4 -20.39 -0.70 -6.34
N ALA A 5 -20.64 0.16 -5.34
CA ALA A 5 -21.81 1.02 -5.34
C ALA A 5 -21.83 2.01 -6.53
N ILE A 6 -20.68 2.58 -6.90
CA ILE A 6 -20.56 3.45 -8.07
C ILE A 6 -20.74 2.64 -9.37
N THR A 7 -20.14 1.46 -9.46
CA THR A 7 -20.22 0.64 -10.67
C THR A 7 -21.63 0.11 -10.93
N GLU A 8 -22.42 -0.22 -9.90
CA GLU A 8 -23.82 -0.66 -10.07
C GLU A 8 -24.68 0.36 -10.84
N ILE A 9 -24.47 1.64 -10.59
CA ILE A 9 -25.22 2.73 -11.21
C ILE A 9 -24.52 3.36 -12.42
N SER A 10 -23.39 2.82 -12.86
CA SER A 10 -22.62 3.33 -13.99
C SER A 10 -22.97 2.62 -15.30
N THR A 11 -22.78 3.31 -16.43
CA THR A 11 -22.85 2.69 -17.75
C THR A 11 -21.73 1.66 -17.95
N ASP A 12 -21.91 0.72 -18.87
CA ASP A 12 -20.86 -0.28 -19.17
C ASP A 12 -19.58 0.38 -19.71
N TYR A 13 -19.73 1.48 -20.47
CA TYR A 13 -18.57 2.29 -20.86
C TYR A 13 -17.82 2.85 -19.67
N ALA A 14 -18.52 3.44 -18.70
CA ALA A 14 -17.89 4.02 -17.51
C ALA A 14 -17.22 2.94 -16.65
N LYS A 15 -17.85 1.77 -16.51
CA LYS A 15 -17.25 0.60 -15.83
C LYS A 15 -15.94 0.18 -16.49
N GLY A 16 -15.98 -0.05 -17.81
CA GLY A 16 -14.81 -0.45 -18.58
C GLY A 16 -13.68 0.57 -18.52
N TYR A 17 -14.02 1.87 -18.58
CA TYR A 17 -13.04 2.94 -18.45
C TYR A 17 -12.38 2.96 -17.06
N MET A 18 -13.17 2.91 -15.98
CA MET A 18 -12.64 2.87 -14.62
C MET A 18 -11.75 1.63 -14.39
N ASP A 19 -12.19 0.45 -14.88
CA ASP A 19 -11.39 -0.78 -14.78
C ASP A 19 -10.07 -0.69 -15.56
N ALA A 20 -10.09 -0.09 -16.76
CA ALA A 20 -8.87 0.13 -17.55
C ALA A 20 -7.89 1.06 -16.82
N VAL A 21 -8.39 2.15 -16.23
CA VAL A 21 -7.59 3.09 -15.46
C VAL A 21 -6.98 2.43 -14.22
N ILE A 22 -7.77 1.66 -13.46
CA ILE A 22 -7.29 0.89 -12.32
C ILE A 22 -6.19 -0.09 -12.75
N ASN A 23 -6.43 -0.86 -13.81
CA ASN A 23 -5.47 -1.84 -14.30
C ASN A 23 -4.17 -1.19 -14.79
N SER A 24 -4.26 -0.01 -15.41
CA SER A 24 -3.07 0.77 -15.78
C SER A 24 -2.28 1.24 -14.55
N GLN A 25 -2.97 1.77 -13.53
CA GLN A 25 -2.32 2.20 -12.30
C GLN A 25 -1.69 1.03 -11.53
N LEU A 26 -2.26 -0.17 -11.60
CA LEU A 26 -1.68 -1.38 -10.96
C LEU A 26 -0.29 -1.73 -11.53
N GLN A 27 -0.05 -1.46 -12.81
CA GLN A 27 1.24 -1.73 -13.47
C GLN A 27 2.29 -0.64 -13.19
N LEU A 28 1.89 0.51 -12.65
CA LEU A 28 2.79 1.63 -12.42
C LEU A 28 3.23 1.70 -10.97
N TYR A 29 4.53 1.72 -10.76
CA TYR A 29 5.21 1.96 -9.49
C TYR A 29 6.01 3.25 -9.60
N GLY A 30 5.93 4.11 -8.59
CA GLY A 30 6.58 5.44 -8.60
C GLY A 30 5.89 6.50 -9.47
N ALA A 31 4.76 6.18 -10.12
CA ALA A 31 3.94 7.13 -10.86
C ALA A 31 2.46 6.98 -10.50
N TYR A 32 1.75 8.11 -10.37
CA TYR A 32 0.34 8.16 -10.03
C TYR A 32 -0.45 8.89 -11.10
N ILE A 33 -1.26 8.15 -11.86
CA ILE A 33 -1.94 8.67 -13.07
C ILE A 33 -3.41 9.00 -12.86
N LEU A 34 -4.04 8.57 -11.76
CA LEU A 34 -5.49 8.71 -11.58
C LEU A 34 -5.96 10.16 -11.68
N ASN A 35 -5.18 11.10 -11.13
CA ASN A 35 -5.50 12.52 -11.21
C ASN A 35 -5.46 13.09 -12.63
N ASP A 36 -4.60 12.55 -13.49
CA ASP A 36 -4.38 13.05 -14.83
C ASP A 36 -5.38 12.45 -15.83
N VAL A 37 -5.67 11.16 -15.66
CA VAL A 37 -6.54 10.40 -16.59
C VAL A 37 -8.03 10.68 -16.34
N ILE A 38 -8.45 10.84 -15.08
CA ILE A 38 -9.84 11.18 -14.76
C ILE A 38 -10.08 12.67 -15.02
N ASP A 39 -10.75 12.99 -16.10
CA ASP A 39 -11.09 14.36 -16.47
C ASP A 39 -12.49 14.79 -15.99
N LYS A 40 -12.75 16.10 -16.06
CA LYS A 40 -14.05 16.67 -15.66
C LYS A 40 -15.19 16.16 -16.53
N ARG A 41 -14.96 15.96 -17.84
CA ARG A 41 -15.99 15.53 -18.79
C ARG A 41 -16.50 14.14 -18.46
N PHE A 42 -15.61 13.24 -18.06
CA PHE A 42 -15.98 11.90 -17.61
C PHE A 42 -16.87 11.97 -16.36
N VAL A 43 -16.48 12.78 -15.36
CA VAL A 43 -17.28 12.97 -14.14
C VAL A 43 -18.65 13.60 -14.43
N GLU A 44 -18.71 14.61 -15.30
CA GLU A 44 -19.96 15.24 -15.74
C GLU A 44 -20.88 14.24 -16.46
N ALA A 45 -20.34 13.39 -17.33
CA ALA A 45 -21.08 12.35 -18.02
C ALA A 45 -21.67 11.32 -17.03
N MET A 46 -20.88 10.91 -16.00
CA MET A 46 -21.39 10.04 -14.94
C MET A 46 -22.53 10.71 -14.16
N ASN A 47 -22.35 11.95 -13.74
CA ASN A 47 -23.38 12.69 -13.00
C ASN A 47 -24.67 12.87 -13.82
N LYS A 48 -24.55 13.14 -15.13
CA LYS A 48 -25.71 13.20 -16.03
C LYS A 48 -26.46 11.87 -16.04
N HIS A 49 -25.74 10.76 -16.19
CA HIS A 49 -26.34 9.43 -16.18
C HIS A 49 -27.03 9.11 -14.84
N PHE A 50 -26.40 9.45 -13.71
CA PHE A 50 -26.99 9.24 -12.37
C PHE A 50 -28.29 10.04 -12.21
N LYS A 51 -28.34 11.24 -12.75
CA LYS A 51 -29.55 12.08 -12.73
C LYS A 51 -30.66 11.55 -13.67
N GLU A 52 -30.30 10.91 -14.77
CA GLU A 52 -31.25 10.21 -15.63
C GLU A 52 -31.85 8.98 -14.94
N LEU A 53 -31.07 8.24 -14.16
CA LEU A 53 -31.54 7.10 -13.36
C LEU A 53 -32.42 7.52 -12.16
N GLN A 54 -32.07 8.63 -11.51
CA GLN A 54 -32.73 9.15 -10.32
C GLN A 54 -32.87 10.67 -10.41
N PRO A 55 -33.93 11.20 -11.05
CA PRO A 55 -34.11 12.64 -11.31
C PRO A 55 -34.08 13.52 -10.05
N ASP A 56 -34.56 12.98 -8.91
CA ASP A 56 -34.63 13.70 -7.63
C ASP A 56 -33.37 13.55 -6.78
N THR A 57 -32.34 12.86 -7.29
CA THR A 57 -31.09 12.67 -6.52
C THR A 57 -30.35 13.97 -6.29
N LYS A 58 -29.91 14.17 -5.06
CA LYS A 58 -28.99 15.24 -4.68
C LYS A 58 -27.52 14.78 -4.73
N PHE A 59 -27.29 13.50 -5.04
CA PHE A 59 -25.94 12.95 -5.16
C PHE A 59 -25.23 13.57 -6.36
N GLN A 60 -24.06 14.10 -6.11
CA GLN A 60 -23.16 14.62 -7.13
C GLN A 60 -21.76 14.11 -6.83
N LEU A 61 -21.22 13.36 -7.77
CA LEU A 61 -19.85 12.90 -7.74
C LEU A 61 -18.93 14.03 -8.19
N ASP A 62 -17.87 14.30 -7.42
CA ASP A 62 -16.79 15.16 -7.87
C ASP A 62 -15.56 14.35 -8.29
N LYS A 63 -14.61 14.99 -8.96
CA LYS A 63 -13.39 14.34 -9.45
C LYS A 63 -12.57 13.76 -8.30
N ALA A 64 -12.41 14.49 -7.20
CA ALA A 64 -11.58 14.05 -6.08
C ALA A 64 -12.18 12.82 -5.40
N ALA A 65 -13.51 12.79 -5.21
CA ALA A 65 -14.21 11.62 -4.68
C ALA A 65 -14.07 10.40 -5.59
N LEU A 66 -14.22 10.56 -6.90
CA LEU A 66 -14.02 9.46 -7.85
C LEU A 66 -12.58 8.95 -7.84
N VAL A 67 -11.60 9.85 -7.92
CA VAL A 67 -10.17 9.48 -7.84
C VAL A 67 -9.88 8.74 -6.55
N HIS A 68 -10.39 9.21 -5.41
CA HIS A 68 -10.23 8.52 -4.13
C HIS A 68 -10.80 7.09 -4.16
N VAL A 69 -12.01 6.91 -4.72
CA VAL A 69 -12.63 5.57 -4.83
C VAL A 69 -11.79 4.64 -5.72
N LEU A 70 -11.27 5.15 -6.85
CA LEU A 70 -10.43 4.36 -7.75
C LEU A 70 -9.08 4.01 -7.10
N ASP A 71 -8.49 4.93 -6.34
CA ASP A 71 -7.27 4.69 -5.59
C ASP A 71 -7.43 3.59 -4.53
N GLN A 72 -8.51 3.66 -3.75
CA GLN A 72 -8.84 2.63 -2.77
C GLN A 72 -9.04 1.25 -3.43
N GLU A 73 -9.73 1.22 -4.57
CA GLU A 73 -9.94 -0.04 -5.31
C GLU A 73 -8.64 -0.56 -5.92
N THR A 74 -7.79 0.31 -6.48
CA THR A 74 -6.47 -0.06 -6.98
C THR A 74 -5.62 -0.70 -5.87
N SER A 75 -5.54 -0.05 -4.74
CA SER A 75 -4.76 -0.54 -3.58
C SER A 75 -5.33 -1.85 -3.01
N ARG A 76 -6.66 -2.02 -3.03
CA ARG A 76 -7.32 -3.27 -2.65
C ARG A 76 -6.97 -4.40 -3.61
N ARG A 77 -7.03 -4.14 -4.94
CA ARG A 77 -6.69 -5.14 -5.97
C ARG A 77 -5.21 -5.53 -5.88
N GLU A 78 -4.30 -4.56 -5.78
CA GLU A 78 -2.86 -4.85 -5.61
C GLU A 78 -2.62 -5.77 -4.41
N ARG A 79 -3.20 -5.43 -3.27
CA ARG A 79 -3.05 -6.23 -2.04
C ARG A 79 -3.56 -7.66 -2.21
N LEU A 80 -4.75 -7.84 -2.80
CA LEU A 80 -5.32 -9.17 -3.02
C LEU A 80 -4.49 -9.99 -4.03
N LEU A 81 -4.05 -9.37 -5.12
CA LEU A 81 -3.23 -10.04 -6.13
C LEU A 81 -1.90 -10.48 -5.54
N LEU A 82 -1.18 -9.58 -4.87
CA LEU A 82 0.11 -9.89 -4.27
C LEU A 82 0.00 -10.95 -3.17
N LEU A 83 -0.95 -10.82 -2.26
CA LEU A 83 -1.12 -11.80 -1.18
C LEU A 83 -1.51 -13.19 -1.70
N ASN A 84 -2.40 -13.29 -2.69
CA ASN A 84 -2.72 -14.58 -3.31
C ASN A 84 -1.51 -15.18 -4.04
N LEU A 85 -0.72 -14.34 -4.73
CA LEU A 85 0.46 -14.78 -5.43
C LEU A 85 1.53 -15.32 -4.46
N LEU A 86 1.77 -14.59 -3.37
CA LEU A 86 2.71 -15.01 -2.33
C LEU A 86 2.21 -16.21 -1.53
N GLY A 87 0.91 -16.24 -1.17
CA GLY A 87 0.30 -17.35 -0.46
C GLY A 87 0.32 -18.66 -1.24
N SER A 88 0.35 -18.59 -2.59
CA SER A 88 0.49 -19.81 -3.43
C SER A 88 1.92 -20.37 -3.47
N ARG A 89 2.92 -19.63 -2.98
CA ARG A 89 4.34 -19.96 -3.12
C ARG A 89 5.11 -20.03 -1.80
N PHE A 90 4.66 -19.31 -0.78
CA PHE A 90 5.36 -19.14 0.49
C PHE A 90 4.41 -19.32 1.67
N ASP A 91 4.94 -19.68 2.85
CA ASP A 91 4.21 -19.62 4.12
C ASP A 91 3.89 -18.18 4.48
N THR A 92 2.74 -17.70 4.02
CA THR A 92 2.31 -16.31 4.13
C THR A 92 1.27 -16.15 5.23
N LYS A 93 1.54 -15.25 6.18
CA LYS A 93 0.66 -14.95 7.31
C LYS A 93 0.15 -13.52 7.23
N LEU A 94 -1.15 -13.33 7.48
CA LEU A 94 -1.80 -12.02 7.50
C LEU A 94 -2.41 -11.78 8.88
N TYR A 95 -1.95 -10.73 9.54
CA TYR A 95 -2.51 -10.25 10.80
C TYR A 95 -3.46 -9.08 10.53
N SER A 96 -4.76 -9.29 10.67
CA SER A 96 -5.78 -8.29 10.34
C SER A 96 -7.06 -8.50 11.14
N ARG A 97 -7.78 -7.37 11.38
CA ARG A 97 -9.15 -7.39 11.92
C ARG A 97 -10.21 -7.69 10.85
N GLN A 98 -9.86 -7.47 9.58
CA GLN A 98 -10.79 -7.69 8.47
C GLN A 98 -10.80 -9.16 8.09
N ASP A 99 -11.96 -9.64 7.64
CA ASP A 99 -12.07 -10.96 7.03
C ASP A 99 -11.47 -10.92 5.61
N TYR A 100 -10.53 -11.80 5.37
CA TYR A 100 -9.88 -12.03 4.08
C TYR A 100 -10.08 -13.46 3.60
N SER A 101 -11.28 -14.04 3.81
CA SER A 101 -11.65 -15.38 3.36
C SER A 101 -11.49 -15.61 1.85
N VAL A 102 -11.41 -14.53 1.07
CA VAL A 102 -11.14 -14.57 -0.38
C VAL A 102 -9.67 -14.87 -0.72
N LEU A 103 -8.74 -14.78 0.25
CA LEU A 103 -7.32 -15.08 0.04
C LEU A 103 -7.09 -16.60 0.05
N ARG A 104 -6.30 -17.06 -0.92
CA ARG A 104 -5.93 -18.48 -1.03
C ARG A 104 -4.48 -18.69 -0.61
N GLY A 105 -4.23 -19.72 0.19
CA GLY A 105 -2.87 -20.04 0.64
C GLY A 105 -2.28 -19.08 1.67
N VAL A 106 -3.06 -18.09 2.14
CA VAL A 106 -2.64 -17.14 3.18
C VAL A 106 -3.28 -17.52 4.50
N GLN A 107 -2.48 -17.65 5.54
CA GLN A 107 -2.94 -17.92 6.91
C GLN A 107 -3.41 -16.61 7.56
N CYS A 108 -4.72 -16.46 7.74
CA CYS A 108 -5.30 -15.32 8.43
C CYS A 108 -5.24 -15.55 9.95
N MET A 109 -4.34 -14.85 10.62
CA MET A 109 -4.01 -15.05 12.04
C MET A 109 -4.88 -14.22 13.01
N GLY A 110 -5.75 -13.35 12.46
CA GLY A 110 -6.49 -12.40 13.29
C GLY A 110 -5.67 -11.17 13.69
N PRO A 111 -6.26 -10.28 14.51
CA PRO A 111 -5.55 -9.09 14.99
C PRO A 111 -4.58 -9.45 16.13
N VAL A 112 -3.51 -8.65 16.23
CA VAL A 112 -2.57 -8.66 17.35
C VAL A 112 -2.51 -7.27 17.99
N ASP A 113 -2.10 -7.19 19.25
CA ASP A 113 -1.89 -5.90 19.92
C ASP A 113 -0.73 -5.14 19.27
N TYR A 114 -0.99 -3.88 18.91
CA TYR A 114 -0.04 -3.07 18.15
C TYR A 114 1.27 -2.80 18.91
N TYR A 115 1.18 -2.56 20.22
CA TYR A 115 2.34 -2.21 21.04
C TYR A 115 3.04 -3.41 21.67
N ARG A 116 2.27 -4.46 22.01
CA ARG A 116 2.76 -5.59 22.78
C ARG A 116 3.15 -6.79 21.94
N GLU A 117 2.47 -7.02 20.81
CA GLU A 117 2.63 -8.24 20.01
C GLU A 117 3.21 -7.96 18.62
N MET A 118 2.78 -6.89 17.95
CA MET A 118 3.19 -6.59 16.58
C MET A 118 4.71 -6.47 16.40
N PRO A 119 5.49 -5.85 17.33
CA PRO A 119 6.95 -5.80 17.20
C PRO A 119 7.60 -7.19 17.18
N TYR A 120 7.06 -8.13 17.95
CA TYR A 120 7.55 -9.53 17.93
C TYR A 120 7.18 -10.25 16.64
N VAL A 121 5.99 -10.00 16.09
CA VAL A 121 5.60 -10.52 14.79
C VAL A 121 6.56 -10.03 13.71
N PHE A 122 6.88 -8.73 13.69
CA PHE A 122 7.84 -8.17 12.74
C PHE A 122 9.24 -8.75 12.90
N ALA A 123 9.73 -8.89 14.13
CA ALA A 123 11.05 -9.44 14.41
C ALA A 123 11.16 -10.94 14.08
N ALA A 124 10.08 -11.70 14.25
CA ALA A 124 10.03 -13.15 14.01
C ALA A 124 9.74 -13.54 12.55
N SER A 125 9.28 -12.59 11.74
CA SER A 125 9.00 -12.83 10.33
C SER A 125 10.26 -12.73 9.49
N ASP A 126 10.47 -13.68 8.58
CA ASP A 126 11.61 -13.65 7.66
C ASP A 126 11.55 -12.43 6.73
N ILE A 127 10.36 -12.10 6.21
CA ILE A 127 10.11 -10.94 5.36
C ILE A 127 8.82 -10.28 5.82
N ASN A 128 8.86 -8.98 6.02
CA ASN A 128 7.68 -8.17 6.32
C ASN A 128 7.29 -7.34 5.10
N LEU A 129 6.06 -7.54 4.63
CA LEU A 129 5.51 -6.80 3.50
C LEU A 129 4.90 -5.48 3.96
N ASN A 130 5.28 -4.40 3.30
CA ASN A 130 4.57 -3.14 3.34
C ASN A 130 3.95 -2.85 1.97
N ILE A 131 2.62 -2.89 1.89
CA ILE A 131 1.86 -2.56 0.69
C ILE A 131 1.18 -1.22 0.96
N SER A 132 1.83 -0.15 0.56
CA SER A 132 1.34 1.22 0.71
C SER A 132 0.26 1.51 -0.32
N VAL A 133 -0.66 2.39 0.03
CA VAL A 133 -1.70 2.88 -0.89
C VAL A 133 -1.03 3.69 -2.00
N LYS A 134 -1.39 3.43 -3.25
CA LYS A 134 -0.79 4.07 -4.44
C LYS A 134 -0.98 5.60 -4.45
N GLY A 135 -2.06 6.11 -3.88
CA GLY A 135 -2.34 7.53 -3.77
C GLY A 135 -1.47 8.30 -2.77
N ILE A 136 -0.65 7.61 -1.97
CA ILE A 136 0.35 8.26 -1.12
C ILE A 136 1.52 8.67 -2.02
N GLN A 137 1.46 9.91 -2.54
CA GLN A 137 2.49 10.50 -3.39
C GLN A 137 3.64 11.09 -2.57
N SER A 138 3.37 11.46 -1.32
CA SER A 138 4.37 11.93 -0.36
C SER A 138 4.11 11.33 1.01
N GLY A 139 5.17 11.15 1.81
CA GLY A 139 5.13 10.51 3.12
C GLY A 139 5.43 9.01 3.08
N VAL A 140 6.02 8.54 4.16
CA VAL A 140 6.31 7.11 4.37
C VAL A 140 5.36 6.55 5.43
N PRO A 141 4.68 5.41 5.17
CA PRO A 141 3.81 4.80 6.15
C PRO A 141 4.57 4.45 7.43
N GLN A 142 3.98 4.74 8.58
CA GLN A 142 4.57 4.45 9.88
C GLN A 142 4.96 2.97 10.02
N ARG A 143 4.21 2.06 9.39
CA ARG A 143 4.52 0.63 9.38
C ARG A 143 5.93 0.31 8.89
N ALA A 144 6.47 1.07 7.93
CA ALA A 144 7.85 0.86 7.48
C ALA A 144 8.85 1.10 8.61
N PHE A 145 8.67 2.18 9.36
CA PHE A 145 9.49 2.47 10.54
C PHE A 145 9.30 1.42 11.65
N ASP A 146 8.07 0.97 11.89
CA ASP A 146 7.77 -0.04 12.92
C ASP A 146 8.44 -1.37 12.61
N ILE A 147 8.41 -1.82 11.35
CA ILE A 147 9.09 -3.04 10.89
C ILE A 147 10.60 -2.91 11.12
N LEU A 148 11.20 -1.83 10.63
CA LEU A 148 12.65 -1.61 10.77
C LEU A 148 13.07 -1.46 12.22
N ALA A 149 12.35 -0.66 13.02
CA ALA A 149 12.63 -0.48 14.45
C ALA A 149 12.57 -1.81 15.22
N SER A 150 11.66 -2.70 14.84
CA SER A 150 11.55 -4.05 15.44
C SER A 150 12.66 -5.01 15.00
N GLY A 151 13.52 -4.61 14.06
CA GLY A 151 14.57 -5.46 13.49
C GLY A 151 14.08 -6.42 12.41
N GLY A 152 12.89 -6.19 11.87
CA GLY A 152 12.32 -6.95 10.76
C GLY A 152 12.91 -6.55 9.41
N PHE A 153 13.04 -7.51 8.50
CA PHE A 153 13.39 -7.21 7.11
C PHE A 153 12.17 -6.62 6.38
N LEU A 154 12.33 -5.40 5.84
CA LEU A 154 11.27 -4.67 5.13
C LEU A 154 11.35 -4.91 3.62
N LEU A 155 10.27 -5.44 3.03
CA LEU A 155 10.01 -5.46 1.60
C LEU A 155 8.77 -4.60 1.30
N SER A 156 8.94 -3.46 0.64
CA SER A 156 7.87 -2.49 0.36
C SER A 156 7.62 -2.34 -1.14
N ASN A 157 6.39 -1.99 -1.55
CA ASN A 157 6.22 -1.41 -2.86
C ASN A 157 7.03 -0.11 -2.95
N TYR A 158 7.50 0.20 -4.18
CA TYR A 158 8.29 1.40 -4.40
C TYR A 158 7.54 2.66 -3.97
N GLN A 159 8.20 3.50 -3.21
CA GLN A 159 7.80 4.85 -2.84
C GLN A 159 9.06 5.73 -2.86
N GLN A 160 8.99 6.86 -3.54
CA GLN A 160 10.14 7.75 -3.72
C GLN A 160 10.75 8.17 -2.37
N GLU A 161 9.94 8.65 -1.44
CA GLU A 161 10.45 9.10 -0.14
C GLU A 161 11.05 7.97 0.70
N LEU A 162 10.58 6.73 0.54
CA LEU A 162 11.16 5.60 1.24
C LEU A 162 12.61 5.34 0.78
N VAL A 163 12.88 5.44 -0.52
CA VAL A 163 14.23 5.25 -1.08
C VAL A 163 15.13 6.49 -0.89
N GLU A 164 14.55 7.65 -0.60
CA GLU A 164 15.30 8.84 -0.19
C GLU A 164 15.74 8.78 1.28
N LEU A 165 14.91 8.17 2.15
CA LEU A 165 15.19 8.06 3.58
C LEU A 165 16.09 6.87 3.93
N PHE A 166 16.01 5.79 3.16
CA PHE A 166 16.71 4.53 3.41
C PHE A 166 17.46 4.04 2.19
N SER A 167 18.66 3.52 2.38
CA SER A 167 19.50 2.98 1.32
C SER A 167 18.93 1.65 0.80
N TYR A 168 18.45 1.66 -0.46
CA TYR A 168 17.93 0.47 -1.13
C TYR A 168 18.98 -0.65 -1.20
N GLY A 169 18.56 -1.87 -0.85
CA GLY A 169 19.41 -3.05 -0.85
C GLY A 169 20.40 -3.14 0.33
N GLU A 170 20.47 -2.10 1.17
CA GLU A 170 21.32 -2.07 2.35
C GLU A 170 20.56 -1.94 3.66
N GLU A 171 19.49 -1.18 3.71
CA GLU A 171 18.68 -0.89 4.90
C GLU A 171 17.23 -1.39 4.74
N MET A 172 16.75 -1.46 3.50
CA MET A 172 15.44 -2.02 3.14
C MET A 172 15.44 -2.45 1.67
N VAL A 173 14.35 -3.09 1.22
CA VAL A 173 14.16 -3.50 -0.16
C VAL A 173 12.80 -3.04 -0.66
N VAL A 174 12.73 -2.57 -1.91
CA VAL A 174 11.47 -2.25 -2.59
C VAL A 174 11.23 -3.19 -3.76
N TYR A 175 9.96 -3.37 -4.12
CA TYR A 175 9.55 -4.07 -5.35
C TYR A 175 8.77 -3.11 -6.26
N GLU A 176 8.89 -3.34 -7.57
CA GLU A 176 8.33 -2.50 -8.64
C GLU A 176 7.37 -3.26 -9.57
N SER A 177 7.06 -4.51 -9.24
CA SER A 177 6.00 -5.32 -9.84
C SER A 177 5.63 -6.47 -8.90
N LEU A 178 4.52 -7.16 -9.19
CA LEU A 178 4.12 -8.36 -8.43
C LEU A 178 5.13 -9.50 -8.62
N GLU A 179 5.65 -9.64 -9.84
CA GLU A 179 6.69 -10.62 -10.18
C GLU A 179 7.99 -10.34 -9.45
N ASP A 180 8.44 -9.08 -9.44
CA ASP A 180 9.63 -8.63 -8.73
C ASP A 180 9.50 -8.87 -7.21
N ALA A 181 8.31 -8.68 -6.63
CA ALA A 181 8.07 -9.02 -5.23
C ALA A 181 8.31 -10.52 -4.95
N VAL A 182 7.84 -11.40 -5.84
CA VAL A 182 8.05 -12.85 -5.73
C VAL A 182 9.52 -13.22 -5.86
N GLU A 183 10.21 -12.66 -6.85
CA GLU A 183 11.64 -12.91 -7.08
C GLU A 183 12.47 -12.47 -5.87
N LYS A 184 12.18 -11.30 -5.31
CA LYS A 184 12.82 -10.80 -4.09
C LYS A 184 12.51 -11.66 -2.88
N CYS A 185 11.27 -12.14 -2.72
CA CYS A 185 10.95 -13.11 -1.66
C CYS A 185 11.78 -14.38 -1.81
N ASN A 186 11.85 -15.00 -2.99
CA ASN A 186 12.68 -16.18 -3.24
C ASN A 186 14.14 -15.93 -2.91
N PHE A 187 14.69 -14.82 -3.39
CA PHE A 187 16.10 -14.47 -3.20
C PHE A 187 16.43 -14.29 -1.71
N TYR A 188 15.66 -13.43 -1.01
CA TYR A 188 15.96 -13.10 0.37
C TYR A 188 15.59 -14.22 1.37
N LEU A 189 14.63 -15.08 1.06
CA LEU A 189 14.39 -16.30 1.85
C LEU A 189 15.57 -17.27 1.76
N SER A 190 16.20 -17.37 0.58
CA SER A 190 17.37 -18.23 0.38
C SER A 190 18.68 -17.62 0.89
N ASN A 191 18.73 -16.31 1.16
CA ASN A 191 19.93 -15.59 1.59
C ASN A 191 19.77 -14.98 2.98
N GLN A 192 19.63 -15.83 3.98
CA GLN A 192 19.34 -15.44 5.38
C GLN A 192 20.37 -14.46 5.97
N GLU A 193 21.66 -14.67 5.70
CA GLU A 193 22.72 -13.80 6.23
C GLU A 193 22.60 -12.37 5.68
N LEU A 194 22.41 -12.23 4.35
CA LEU A 194 22.21 -10.94 3.69
C LEU A 194 20.93 -10.26 4.20
N ARG A 195 19.82 -11.00 4.30
CA ARG A 195 18.55 -10.52 4.85
C ARG A 195 18.74 -9.99 6.27
N GLY A 196 19.42 -10.74 7.14
CA GLY A 196 19.72 -10.32 8.51
C GLY A 196 20.62 -9.10 8.59
N LYS A 197 21.58 -8.94 7.65
CA LYS A 197 22.44 -7.76 7.57
C LYS A 197 21.62 -6.50 7.21
N ILE A 198 20.75 -6.60 6.22
CA ILE A 198 19.88 -5.51 5.79
C ILE A 198 18.93 -5.09 6.94
N ALA A 199 18.28 -6.04 7.59
CA ALA A 199 17.38 -5.77 8.70
C ALA A 199 18.09 -5.05 9.87
N ARG A 200 19.32 -5.46 10.21
CA ARG A 200 20.13 -4.79 11.25
C ARG A 200 20.47 -3.35 10.87
N LYS A 201 20.93 -3.10 9.63
CA LYS A 201 21.25 -1.75 9.15
C LYS A 201 20.00 -0.85 9.15
N GLY A 202 18.87 -1.36 8.65
CA GLY A 202 17.60 -0.61 8.66
C GLY A 202 17.13 -0.26 10.06
N ARG A 203 17.28 -1.19 11.03
CA ARG A 203 17.01 -0.90 12.44
C ARG A 203 17.91 0.18 13.00
N GLU A 204 19.21 0.08 12.77
CA GLU A 204 20.19 1.07 13.21
C GLU A 204 19.83 2.47 12.67
N ARG A 205 19.54 2.57 11.37
CA ARG A 205 19.12 3.81 10.72
C ARG A 205 17.91 4.45 11.40
N VAL A 206 16.86 3.67 11.66
CA VAL A 206 15.65 4.19 12.32
C VAL A 206 15.95 4.67 13.74
N LEU A 207 16.70 3.91 14.52
CA LEU A 207 16.97 4.25 15.90
C LEU A 207 17.88 5.48 16.04
N THR A 208 18.80 5.71 15.09
CA THR A 208 19.74 6.84 15.14
C THR A 208 19.20 8.11 14.51
N GLU A 209 18.44 8.02 13.39
CA GLU A 209 18.10 9.20 12.59
C GLU A 209 16.59 9.47 12.46
N HIS A 210 15.76 8.48 12.82
CA HIS A 210 14.30 8.58 12.64
C HIS A 210 13.52 8.30 13.93
N ASN A 211 14.14 8.48 15.10
CA ASN A 211 13.41 8.33 16.35
C ASN A 211 12.42 9.49 16.57
N MET A 212 11.33 9.18 17.26
CA MET A 212 10.22 10.13 17.45
C MET A 212 10.62 11.36 18.27
N VAL A 213 11.54 11.21 19.24
CA VAL A 213 11.95 12.32 20.11
C VAL A 213 12.66 13.40 19.32
N ASP A 214 13.59 13.02 18.45
CA ASP A 214 14.34 13.98 17.63
C ASP A 214 13.43 14.62 16.55
N LYS A 215 12.49 13.86 16.01
CA LYS A 215 11.47 14.43 15.09
C LYS A 215 10.59 15.46 15.77
N ILE A 216 10.14 15.21 17.00
CA ILE A 216 9.35 16.18 17.77
C ILE A 216 10.19 17.42 18.10
N ARG A 217 11.45 17.26 18.53
CA ARG A 217 12.34 18.40 18.76
C ARG A 217 12.49 19.25 17.50
N TYR A 218 12.82 18.62 16.38
CA TYR A 218 12.92 19.32 15.10
C TYR A 218 11.63 20.08 14.74
N MET A 219 10.46 19.46 14.93
CA MET A 219 9.17 20.12 14.68
C MET A 219 8.97 21.35 15.59
N MET A 220 9.36 21.24 16.87
CA MET A 220 9.28 22.37 17.82
C MET A 220 10.24 23.50 17.43
N ASP A 221 11.47 23.16 17.05
CA ASP A 221 12.47 24.12 16.61
C ASP A 221 12.01 24.88 15.35
N VAL A 222 11.42 24.17 14.38
CA VAL A 222 10.85 24.79 13.16
C VAL A 222 9.63 25.66 13.46
N ALA A 223 8.83 25.28 14.45
CA ALA A 223 7.65 26.03 14.87
C ALA A 223 7.99 27.22 15.80
N GLU A 224 9.27 27.40 16.16
CA GLU A 224 9.74 28.45 17.09
C GLU A 224 9.02 28.42 18.47
N VAL A 225 8.73 27.21 18.98
CA VAL A 225 8.01 26.98 20.26
C VAL A 225 8.96 26.42 21.32
#